data_4a712cc425201b01ba63a8b22259ae96
#
_entry.id   4a712cc425201b01ba63a8b22259ae96
#
_cell.length_a   1.000
_cell.length_b   1.000
_cell.length_c   1.000
_cell.angle_alpha   90.00
_cell.angle_beta   90.00
_cell.angle_gamma   90.00
#
_symmetry.space_group_name_H-M   'P 1'
#
loop_
_entity.id
_entity.type
_entity.pdbx_description
1 polymer ?
#
loop_
_entity_poly.entity_id
_entity_poly.type
_entity_poly.pdbx_seq_one_letter_code
_entity_poly.pdbx_strand_id
1 'polypeptide(L)'
;MSTYKNLIGKDVNFLTTDPDNAQAEGQIWYNSTSDVFKDLIANRAWVSSGSMITARGLAGSGGTSTSAFVAAGYTTTIVANTEEYNGTGFSTGANVGTARSQTAGAGTETAGLIAGGFEPPSTGKTEEYNGTSWSEQNDMNIARRTMSGSAGTQTAALFFGGYRDITPAPNGTMNSTESYNGTSWTSESALNTAVWQNTGDGTQTAAVSVGGPPTQTEHYDGSSWTTNVAINTARLAAGAAGTTSNTLFYGGTTDGADTGLSAKTEEYDGTSWTEVADMAVARRGLGKAGEYNNAIAMGGLGPAKSNTEEFNNSVNVITAAAWASGGNLGTARYKISSANAAPQDAALGFGGRAASGDTARDLSEEYNGSSWSEGNNLNNATRGAVGAGTQTAGLRAGGFDGGPAEQDNTEEYNGTSWSNANDMPANMRLGAGCGTQTAAVAFGGLSSPLSNKAVEYDGTNWTVGGTMNTGRYYLAGFGIQTAAVAAGGDSKDDTEEYDGTSWTSVNDVTSGNTQGAAASGILTAGLFFGGARTSVPANTNITLNYDGTNWSTTAAMSTARVALGGAGTNTAGLAFGGDGPPKLAATEEFTGATSALNIKTITTS
;
A
#
# COMPACT_ATOMS: atom_id res chain seq x y z
N MET A 1 46.41 -11.63 14.71
CA MET A 1 46.64 -10.32 15.36
C MET A 1 47.38 -9.28 14.49
N SER A 2 47.56 -9.47 13.20
CA SER A 2 48.30 -8.51 12.34
C SER A 2 47.40 -7.61 11.47
N THR A 3 46.08 -7.78 11.51
CA THR A 3 45.13 -7.04 10.65
C THR A 3 44.57 -5.76 11.27
N TYR A 4 44.86 -5.48 12.53
CA TYR A 4 44.36 -4.31 13.25
C TYR A 4 45.04 -2.98 12.89
N LYS A 5 46.19 -3.02 12.20
CA LYS A 5 46.96 -1.79 11.91
C LYS A 5 46.37 -0.90 10.81
N ASN A 6 45.35 -1.36 10.09
CA ASN A 6 44.76 -0.61 8.99
C ASN A 6 43.42 0.09 9.35
N LEU A 7 42.93 -0.06 10.57
CA LEU A 7 41.76 0.67 11.09
C LEU A 7 42.17 1.99 11.78
N ILE A 8 43.10 2.72 11.16
CA ILE A 8 43.58 3.99 11.71
C ILE A 8 42.46 5.01 11.72
N GLY A 9 42.07 5.43 12.92
CA GLY A 9 41.16 6.55 13.17
C GLY A 9 39.69 6.19 13.48
N LYS A 10 39.34 4.90 13.67
CA LYS A 10 38.03 4.51 14.19
C LYS A 10 38.18 3.71 15.50
N ASP A 11 37.42 4.09 16.49
CA ASP A 11 37.30 3.30 17.73
C ASP A 11 36.50 2.03 17.42
N VAL A 12 37.04 0.88 17.83
CA VAL A 12 36.34 -0.41 17.72
C VAL A 12 35.69 -0.74 19.06
N ASN A 13 34.38 -0.80 19.08
CA ASN A 13 33.62 -1.22 20.24
C ASN A 13 33.61 -2.76 20.34
N PHE A 14 33.75 -3.29 21.55
CA PHE A 14 33.60 -4.72 21.82
C PHE A 14 32.22 -4.94 22.44
N LEU A 15 31.33 -5.63 21.71
CA LEU A 15 29.94 -5.82 22.10
C LEU A 15 29.61 -7.33 22.15
N THR A 16 28.70 -7.73 23.01
CA THR A 16 28.15 -9.10 23.04
C THR A 16 26.96 -9.27 22.09
N THR A 17 26.30 -8.18 21.78
CA THR A 17 25.16 -8.11 20.85
C THR A 17 25.38 -6.99 19.84
N ASP A 18 24.75 -7.08 18.69
CA ASP A 18 24.77 -5.99 17.71
C ASP A 18 23.96 -4.78 18.23
N PRO A 19 24.35 -3.55 17.91
CA PRO A 19 23.53 -2.37 18.17
C PRO A 19 22.14 -2.49 17.54
N ASP A 20 21.13 -1.97 18.23
CA ASP A 20 19.73 -2.00 17.82
C ASP A 20 19.21 -0.66 17.28
N ASN A 21 20.11 0.28 17.02
CA ASN A 21 19.76 1.64 16.59
C ASN A 21 20.68 2.19 15.51
N ALA A 22 20.18 3.17 14.75
CA ALA A 22 20.87 3.81 13.64
C ALA A 22 22.10 4.66 14.04
N GLN A 23 22.31 4.96 15.33
CA GLN A 23 23.47 5.75 15.80
C GLN A 23 24.80 5.00 15.62
N ALA A 24 24.74 3.70 15.38
CA ALA A 24 25.91 2.89 15.07
C ALA A 24 26.36 2.97 13.59
N GLU A 25 25.67 3.77 12.74
CA GLU A 25 26.03 3.91 11.32
C GLU A 25 27.46 4.42 11.15
N GLY A 26 28.22 3.75 10.30
CA GLY A 26 29.64 4.02 10.05
C GLY A 26 30.59 3.63 11.19
N GLN A 27 30.08 3.08 12.29
CA GLN A 27 30.91 2.50 13.35
C GLN A 27 31.27 1.06 13.01
N ILE A 28 32.45 0.65 13.50
CA ILE A 28 32.91 -0.72 13.44
C ILE A 28 32.96 -1.29 14.85
N TRP A 29 32.39 -2.46 15.06
CA TRP A 29 32.48 -3.17 16.33
C TRP A 29 32.86 -4.63 16.14
N TYR A 30 33.39 -5.20 17.20
CA TYR A 30 33.63 -6.63 17.31
C TYR A 30 32.49 -7.25 18.11
N ASN A 31 31.76 -8.19 17.48
CA ASN A 31 30.72 -8.94 18.17
C ASN A 31 31.37 -10.19 18.78
N SER A 32 31.52 -10.20 20.10
CA SER A 32 32.20 -11.28 20.82
C SER A 32 31.38 -12.57 20.91
N THR A 33 30.09 -12.55 20.60
CA THR A 33 29.24 -13.74 20.53
C THR A 33 29.40 -14.47 19.20
N SER A 34 29.49 -13.73 18.10
CA SER A 34 29.68 -14.29 16.76
C SER A 34 31.14 -14.34 16.30
N ASP A 35 32.06 -13.78 17.10
CA ASP A 35 33.53 -13.76 16.87
C ASP A 35 33.93 -13.09 15.55
N VAL A 36 33.22 -12.02 15.15
CA VAL A 36 33.44 -11.29 13.89
C VAL A 36 33.40 -9.79 14.08
N PHE A 37 34.10 -9.07 13.19
CA PHE A 37 33.91 -7.63 13.04
C PHE A 37 32.67 -7.35 12.20
N LYS A 38 31.94 -6.34 12.59
CA LYS A 38 30.73 -5.87 11.91
C LYS A 38 30.74 -4.35 11.76
N ASP A 39 30.01 -3.88 10.78
CA ASP A 39 29.67 -2.48 10.58
C ASP A 39 28.18 -2.32 10.25
N LEU A 40 27.64 -1.13 10.49
CA LEU A 40 26.31 -0.74 10.09
C LEU A 40 26.43 0.27 8.95
N ILE A 41 25.97 -0.12 7.77
CA ILE A 41 26.06 0.71 6.57
C ILE A 41 24.68 1.12 6.08
N ALA A 42 24.58 2.35 5.56
CA ALA A 42 23.36 2.80 4.89
C ALA A 42 23.11 1.92 3.65
N ASN A 43 21.87 1.52 3.48
CA ASN A 43 21.41 0.86 2.27
C ASN A 43 20.92 1.93 1.29
N ARG A 44 21.78 2.31 0.33
CA ARG A 44 21.43 3.25 -0.75
C ARG A 44 20.82 2.47 -1.90
N ALA A 45 19.54 2.17 -1.82
CA ALA A 45 18.86 1.35 -2.82
C ALA A 45 17.40 1.78 -3.01
N TRP A 46 16.89 1.55 -4.22
CA TRP A 46 15.47 1.61 -4.52
C TRP A 46 14.81 0.28 -4.20
N VAL A 47 13.67 0.32 -3.55
CA VAL A 47 12.85 -0.84 -3.18
C VAL A 47 11.45 -0.64 -3.74
N SER A 48 10.89 -1.66 -4.37
CA SER A 48 9.51 -1.63 -4.86
C SER A 48 8.54 -1.55 -3.68
N SER A 49 7.53 -0.70 -3.83
CA SER A 49 6.46 -0.50 -2.87
C SER A 49 5.08 -0.69 -3.52
N GLY A 50 4.00 -0.43 -2.77
CA GLY A 50 2.63 -0.59 -3.27
C GLY A 50 2.38 0.22 -4.55
N SER A 51 1.81 -0.42 -5.56
CA SER A 51 1.52 0.21 -6.84
C SER A 51 0.35 1.18 -6.77
N MET A 52 0.38 2.25 -7.58
CA MET A 52 -0.76 3.14 -7.79
C MET A 52 -1.98 2.34 -8.32
N ILE A 53 -3.17 2.73 -7.90
CA ILE A 53 -4.45 2.15 -8.36
C ILE A 53 -4.67 2.45 -9.84
N THR A 54 -4.39 3.69 -10.26
CA THR A 54 -4.51 4.13 -11.65
C THR A 54 -3.13 4.37 -12.24
N ALA A 55 -2.74 3.55 -13.20
CA ALA A 55 -1.47 3.68 -13.94
C ALA A 55 -1.43 5.01 -14.71
N ARG A 56 -0.58 5.97 -14.29
CA ARG A 56 -0.46 7.30 -14.92
C ARG A 56 0.89 7.96 -14.68
N GLY A 57 1.18 8.96 -15.49
CA GLY A 57 2.32 9.86 -15.32
C GLY A 57 1.95 11.32 -15.57
N LEU A 58 2.93 12.22 -15.52
CA LEU A 58 2.77 13.66 -15.71
C LEU A 58 1.78 14.29 -14.72
N ALA A 59 1.73 13.77 -13.51
CA ALA A 59 0.87 14.20 -12.41
C ALA A 59 1.59 15.19 -11.50
N GLY A 60 0.83 16.02 -10.79
CA GLY A 60 1.31 16.78 -9.64
C GLY A 60 1.42 15.87 -8.42
N SER A 61 2.43 16.09 -7.58
CA SER A 61 2.65 15.27 -6.40
C SER A 61 3.38 16.05 -5.30
N GLY A 62 3.29 15.57 -4.07
CA GLY A 62 3.96 16.10 -2.91
C GLY A 62 3.84 15.17 -1.71
N GLY A 63 4.50 15.51 -0.61
CA GLY A 63 4.47 14.73 0.62
C GLY A 63 5.83 14.19 1.03
N THR A 64 5.80 13.16 1.86
CA THR A 64 6.98 12.40 2.33
C THR A 64 7.02 11.02 1.68
N SER A 65 8.05 10.23 1.94
CA SER A 65 8.13 8.84 1.48
C SER A 65 7.07 7.92 2.12
N THR A 66 6.46 8.31 3.21
CA THR A 66 5.45 7.52 3.93
C THR A 66 4.06 8.15 3.95
N SER A 67 3.89 9.35 3.39
CA SER A 67 2.62 10.06 3.31
C SER A 67 2.68 11.05 2.15
N ALA A 68 2.13 10.67 0.98
CA ALA A 68 2.25 11.44 -0.24
C ALA A 68 0.95 11.44 -1.04
N PHE A 69 0.78 12.43 -1.92
CA PHE A 69 -0.33 12.45 -2.88
C PHE A 69 0.19 12.48 -4.32
N VAL A 70 -0.63 11.93 -5.23
CA VAL A 70 -0.48 12.06 -6.69
C VAL A 70 -1.81 12.50 -7.27
N ALA A 71 -1.86 13.67 -7.89
CA ALA A 71 -3.10 14.28 -8.36
C ALA A 71 -3.06 14.62 -9.85
N ALA A 72 -4.19 14.49 -10.53
CA ALA A 72 -4.31 14.72 -11.97
C ALA A 72 -3.41 13.78 -12.80
N GLY A 73 -2.98 14.17 -13.99
CA GLY A 73 -2.03 13.41 -14.81
C GLY A 73 -2.59 12.87 -16.11
N TYR A 74 -1.87 11.90 -16.69
CA TYR A 74 -2.17 11.32 -17.99
C TYR A 74 -2.10 9.78 -17.96
N THR A 75 -3.16 9.14 -18.41
CA THR A 75 -3.28 7.69 -18.63
C THR A 75 -3.16 7.37 -20.12
N THR A 76 -4.25 7.32 -20.83
CA THR A 76 -4.45 7.45 -22.27
C THR A 76 -5.20 8.76 -22.60
N THR A 77 -5.75 9.37 -21.57
CA THR A 77 -6.42 10.68 -21.57
C THR A 77 -5.96 11.47 -20.34
N ILE A 78 -6.26 12.75 -20.31
CA ILE A 78 -6.07 13.61 -19.15
C ILE A 78 -7.10 13.22 -18.09
N VAL A 79 -6.67 13.11 -16.83
CA VAL A 79 -7.50 12.65 -15.71
C VAL A 79 -7.49 13.63 -14.53
N ALA A 80 -8.49 13.51 -13.65
CA ALA A 80 -8.65 14.32 -12.45
C ALA A 80 -8.36 13.56 -11.14
N ASN A 81 -8.07 12.27 -11.23
CA ASN A 81 -7.91 11.39 -10.05
C ASN A 81 -6.81 11.86 -9.10
N THR A 82 -7.08 11.75 -7.81
CA THR A 82 -6.08 11.85 -6.75
C THR A 82 -5.93 10.50 -6.06
N GLU A 83 -4.72 10.14 -5.74
CA GLU A 83 -4.40 8.97 -4.92
C GLU A 83 -3.45 9.39 -3.81
N GLU A 84 -3.64 8.80 -2.63
CA GLU A 84 -2.89 9.06 -1.42
C GLU A 84 -2.08 7.82 -1.04
N TYR A 85 -0.81 8.03 -0.71
CA TYR A 85 0.13 6.99 -0.32
C TYR A 85 0.38 7.05 1.19
N ASN A 86 0.24 5.91 1.88
CA ASN A 86 0.38 5.81 3.33
C ASN A 86 1.69 5.12 3.80
N GLY A 87 2.67 5.00 2.92
CA GLY A 87 3.93 4.29 3.22
C GLY A 87 3.94 2.82 2.83
N THR A 88 2.79 2.25 2.41
CA THR A 88 2.69 0.85 1.98
C THR A 88 1.86 0.66 0.73
N GLY A 89 0.87 1.53 0.48
CA GLY A 89 -0.02 1.43 -0.68
C GLY A 89 -0.80 2.71 -0.90
N PHE A 90 -1.65 2.69 -1.93
CA PHE A 90 -2.45 3.84 -2.35
C PHE A 90 -3.93 3.66 -2.04
N SER A 91 -4.56 4.74 -1.60
CA SER A 91 -6.02 4.91 -1.51
C SER A 91 -6.49 6.00 -2.47
N THR A 92 -7.78 5.99 -2.79
CA THR A 92 -8.38 7.00 -3.66
C THR A 92 -8.76 8.23 -2.84
N GLY A 93 -8.20 9.40 -3.19
CA GLY A 93 -8.60 10.69 -2.67
C GLY A 93 -9.65 11.40 -3.55
N ALA A 94 -10.11 12.58 -3.12
CA ALA A 94 -11.04 13.39 -3.92
C ALA A 94 -10.36 13.89 -5.22
N ASN A 95 -11.11 13.89 -6.32
CA ASN A 95 -10.63 14.37 -7.61
C ASN A 95 -10.36 15.88 -7.59
N VAL A 96 -9.34 16.32 -8.35
CA VAL A 96 -9.15 17.75 -8.64
C VAL A 96 -10.35 18.31 -9.42
N GLY A 97 -10.64 19.58 -9.24
CA GLY A 97 -11.77 20.25 -9.90
C GLY A 97 -11.65 20.28 -11.42
N THR A 98 -10.42 20.36 -11.93
CA THR A 98 -10.16 20.36 -13.39
C THR A 98 -9.14 19.29 -13.76
N ALA A 99 -9.56 18.36 -14.63
CA ALA A 99 -8.65 17.34 -15.19
C ALA A 99 -7.54 17.99 -16.01
N ARG A 100 -6.29 17.70 -15.68
CA ARG A 100 -5.10 18.24 -16.39
C ARG A 100 -3.88 17.35 -16.22
N SER A 101 -2.93 17.45 -17.12
CA SER A 101 -1.66 16.72 -17.03
C SER A 101 -0.48 17.70 -17.03
N GLN A 102 0.74 17.20 -16.85
CA GLN A 102 1.96 18.02 -16.84
C GLN A 102 1.91 19.15 -15.80
N THR A 103 1.24 18.91 -14.70
CA THR A 103 1.13 19.83 -13.57
C THR A 103 2.27 19.62 -12.58
N ALA A 104 2.64 20.65 -11.83
CA ALA A 104 3.57 20.56 -10.72
C ALA A 104 2.81 20.52 -9.39
N GLY A 105 3.42 19.94 -8.36
CA GLY A 105 2.85 19.85 -7.03
C GLY A 105 3.83 20.24 -5.93
N ALA A 106 3.30 20.62 -4.78
CA ALA A 106 4.02 20.94 -3.55
C ALA A 106 3.16 20.63 -2.33
N GLY A 107 3.75 20.68 -1.13
CA GLY A 107 3.02 20.45 0.11
C GLY A 107 2.97 18.98 0.56
N THR A 108 1.99 18.66 1.40
CA THR A 108 1.83 17.34 2.03
C THR A 108 0.52 16.66 1.58
N GLU A 109 0.33 15.38 1.94
CA GLU A 109 -0.90 14.63 1.68
C GLU A 109 -2.16 15.36 2.21
N THR A 110 -2.08 15.98 3.40
CA THR A 110 -3.20 16.69 4.02
C THR A 110 -3.22 18.21 3.76
N ALA A 111 -2.20 18.75 3.08
CA ALA A 111 -2.09 20.15 2.69
C ALA A 111 -1.31 20.24 1.37
N GLY A 112 -1.93 19.71 0.30
CA GLY A 112 -1.35 19.63 -1.04
C GLY A 112 -1.67 20.84 -1.90
N LEU A 113 -0.78 21.14 -2.86
CA LEU A 113 -0.93 22.19 -3.86
C LEU A 113 -0.60 21.60 -5.23
N ILE A 114 -1.45 21.85 -6.23
CA ILE A 114 -1.05 21.68 -7.62
C ILE A 114 -1.33 22.96 -8.42
N ALA A 115 -0.41 23.31 -9.32
CA ALA A 115 -0.58 24.50 -10.15
C ALA A 115 -0.04 24.29 -11.57
N GLY A 116 -0.60 25.08 -12.50
CA GLY A 116 -0.30 24.95 -13.93
C GLY A 116 -0.78 23.63 -14.53
N GLY A 117 -0.18 23.27 -15.65
CA GLY A 117 -0.47 22.04 -16.36
C GLY A 117 -1.03 22.24 -17.76
N PHE A 118 -1.41 21.12 -18.38
CA PHE A 118 -2.00 21.06 -19.71
C PHE A 118 -3.47 20.63 -19.64
N GLU A 119 -4.33 21.59 -19.89
CA GLU A 119 -5.75 21.49 -20.22
C GLU A 119 -5.90 22.28 -21.51
N PRO A 120 -5.78 21.66 -22.71
CA PRO A 120 -5.47 22.38 -23.96
C PRO A 120 -6.11 23.77 -24.07
N PRO A 121 -5.31 24.90 -24.01
CA PRO A 121 -3.86 25.02 -23.94
C PRO A 121 -3.31 24.96 -22.50
N SER A 122 -2.02 25.34 -22.26
CA SER A 122 -1.44 25.48 -20.92
C SER A 122 -2.29 26.37 -20.04
N THR A 123 -2.44 25.97 -18.76
CA THR A 123 -3.25 26.69 -17.76
C THR A 123 -2.43 27.27 -16.61
N GLY A 124 -2.94 28.30 -15.93
CA GLY A 124 -2.41 28.82 -14.68
C GLY A 124 -3.16 28.33 -13.45
N LYS A 125 -4.19 27.49 -13.60
CA LYS A 125 -5.05 27.04 -12.51
C LYS A 125 -4.28 26.50 -11.33
N THR A 126 -4.71 26.91 -10.15
CA THR A 126 -4.15 26.51 -8.85
C THR A 126 -5.25 25.85 -8.03
N GLU A 127 -4.98 24.70 -7.47
CA GLU A 127 -5.89 24.02 -6.53
C GLU A 127 -5.14 23.57 -5.28
N GLU A 128 -5.81 23.73 -4.13
CA GLU A 128 -5.33 23.31 -2.81
C GLU A 128 -6.13 22.13 -2.28
N TYR A 129 -5.43 21.18 -1.67
CA TYR A 129 -5.97 19.99 -1.02
C TYR A 129 -5.92 20.13 0.49
N ASN A 130 -7.01 19.80 1.18
CA ASN A 130 -7.09 19.84 2.63
C ASN A 130 -7.10 18.46 3.31
N GLY A 131 -6.69 17.41 2.58
CA GLY A 131 -6.77 16.02 3.03
C GLY A 131 -8.11 15.34 2.74
N THR A 132 -9.11 16.09 2.23
CA THR A 132 -10.45 15.54 1.95
C THR A 132 -11.01 16.04 0.61
N SER A 133 -10.70 17.26 0.21
CA SER A 133 -11.22 17.87 -1.01
C SER A 133 -10.26 18.90 -1.60
N TRP A 134 -10.35 19.10 -2.91
CA TRP A 134 -9.64 20.15 -3.63
C TRP A 134 -10.51 21.42 -3.73
N SER A 135 -9.87 22.57 -3.62
CA SER A 135 -10.49 23.89 -3.83
C SER A 135 -9.67 24.74 -4.77
N GLU A 136 -10.33 25.39 -5.74
CA GLU A 136 -9.71 26.32 -6.67
C GLU A 136 -9.28 27.60 -5.96
N GLN A 137 -8.07 28.06 -6.28
CA GLN A 137 -7.44 29.26 -5.74
C GLN A 137 -7.10 30.24 -6.86
N ASN A 138 -6.46 31.37 -6.52
CA ASN A 138 -5.99 32.32 -7.52
C ASN A 138 -4.95 31.69 -8.45
N ASP A 139 -5.12 31.88 -9.73
CA ASP A 139 -4.25 31.35 -10.78
C ASP A 139 -2.85 31.95 -10.75
N MET A 140 -1.87 31.18 -11.25
CA MET A 140 -0.53 31.67 -11.57
C MET A 140 -0.62 32.86 -12.53
N ASN A 141 0.28 33.85 -12.35
CA ASN A 141 0.35 34.99 -13.27
C ASN A 141 0.71 34.57 -14.70
N ILE A 142 1.47 33.47 -14.83
CA ILE A 142 1.89 32.93 -16.13
C ILE A 142 1.48 31.47 -16.24
N ALA A 143 0.52 31.18 -17.13
CA ALA A 143 0.13 29.81 -17.44
C ALA A 143 1.31 29.01 -18.00
N ARG A 144 1.54 27.81 -17.46
CA ARG A 144 2.67 26.93 -17.82
C ARG A 144 2.33 25.46 -17.68
N ARG A 145 3.02 24.62 -18.42
CA ARG A 145 2.97 23.16 -18.37
C ARG A 145 4.36 22.53 -18.42
N THR A 146 4.43 21.19 -18.54
CA THR A 146 5.64 20.38 -18.69
C THR A 146 6.46 20.23 -17.43
N MET A 147 5.77 19.80 -16.32
CA MET A 147 6.43 19.44 -15.08
C MET A 147 7.52 20.47 -14.73
N SER A 148 7.09 21.72 -14.54
CA SER A 148 7.98 22.76 -14.04
C SER A 148 8.53 22.35 -12.67
N GLY A 149 9.74 22.79 -12.36
CA GLY A 149 10.30 22.60 -11.03
C GLY A 149 9.38 23.23 -9.97
N SER A 150 9.24 22.58 -8.86
CA SER A 150 8.44 23.03 -7.72
C SER A 150 9.14 22.73 -6.41
N ALA A 151 8.96 23.59 -5.42
CA ALA A 151 9.49 23.49 -4.07
C ALA A 151 8.51 24.09 -3.05
N GLY A 152 8.62 23.71 -1.78
CA GLY A 152 7.90 24.32 -0.68
C GLY A 152 6.62 23.61 -0.25
N THR A 153 5.78 24.36 0.45
CA THR A 153 4.53 23.88 1.08
C THR A 153 3.30 24.46 0.36
N GLN A 154 2.10 24.02 0.74
CA GLN A 154 0.85 24.55 0.21
C GLN A 154 0.75 26.09 0.32
N THR A 155 1.19 26.68 1.44
CA THR A 155 1.09 28.12 1.72
C THR A 155 2.38 28.88 1.49
N ALA A 156 3.46 28.21 1.07
CA ALA A 156 4.75 28.83 0.77
C ALA A 156 5.46 28.00 -0.32
N ALA A 157 4.99 28.09 -1.56
CA ALA A 157 5.51 27.33 -2.70
C ALA A 157 6.29 28.23 -3.68
N LEU A 158 7.19 27.62 -4.44
CA LEU A 158 7.96 28.24 -5.51
C LEU A 158 7.88 27.35 -6.77
N PHE A 159 7.43 27.92 -7.89
CA PHE A 159 7.33 27.23 -9.18
C PHE A 159 8.18 27.94 -10.23
N PHE A 160 8.97 27.19 -11.00
CA PHE A 160 9.98 27.76 -11.88
C PHE A 160 10.20 26.93 -13.16
N GLY A 161 10.55 27.63 -14.25
CA GLY A 161 10.72 27.02 -15.57
C GLY A 161 9.40 26.59 -16.21
N GLY A 162 9.46 25.57 -17.05
CA GLY A 162 8.31 25.01 -17.76
C GLY A 162 8.18 25.51 -19.21
N TYR A 163 7.02 25.27 -19.80
CA TYR A 163 6.70 25.59 -21.20
C TYR A 163 5.34 26.30 -21.31
N ARG A 164 5.26 27.29 -22.16
CA ARG A 164 4.04 28.02 -22.48
C ARG A 164 3.64 27.80 -23.92
N ASP A 165 2.37 27.50 -24.18
CA ASP A 165 1.79 27.29 -25.52
C ASP A 165 0.48 28.06 -25.73
N ILE A 166 0.40 29.28 -25.18
CA ILE A 166 -0.77 30.16 -25.27
C ILE A 166 -0.55 31.19 -26.39
N THR A 167 -1.53 31.39 -27.25
CA THR A 167 -1.55 32.47 -28.22
C THR A 167 -2.28 33.72 -27.69
N PRO A 168 -1.76 34.96 -27.87
CA PRO A 168 -0.59 35.31 -28.70
C PRO A 168 0.75 35.05 -27.99
N ALA A 169 1.77 34.76 -28.80
CA ALA A 169 3.16 34.51 -28.41
C ALA A 169 3.71 35.54 -27.38
N PRO A 170 4.81 35.18 -26.61
CA PRO A 170 5.75 34.12 -26.95
C PRO A 170 5.40 32.76 -26.36
N ASN A 171 5.36 31.74 -27.23
CA ASN A 171 5.36 30.33 -26.84
C ASN A 171 6.80 29.88 -26.66
N GLY A 172 7.03 28.93 -25.77
CA GLY A 172 8.33 28.32 -25.62
C GLY A 172 8.74 28.01 -24.17
N THR A 173 9.99 27.64 -24.07
CA THR A 173 10.67 27.35 -22.81
C THR A 173 10.78 28.60 -21.96
N MET A 174 10.59 28.46 -20.66
CA MET A 174 10.50 29.59 -19.73
C MET A 174 11.61 29.55 -18.69
N ASN A 175 12.00 30.73 -18.22
CA ASN A 175 12.85 30.90 -17.06
C ASN A 175 12.14 31.59 -15.90
N SER A 176 10.87 31.92 -16.03
CA SER A 176 10.11 32.63 -15.00
C SER A 176 9.93 31.80 -13.74
N THR A 177 10.01 32.47 -12.59
CA THR A 177 9.76 31.93 -11.26
C THR A 177 8.61 32.68 -10.63
N GLU A 178 7.71 31.97 -9.97
CA GLU A 178 6.61 32.54 -9.19
C GLU A 178 6.54 31.90 -7.82
N SER A 179 6.34 32.69 -6.79
CA SER A 179 6.08 32.26 -5.41
C SER A 179 4.59 32.34 -5.10
N TYR A 180 4.11 31.41 -4.27
CA TYR A 180 2.74 31.34 -3.77
C TYR A 180 2.73 31.51 -2.24
N ASN A 181 1.85 32.36 -1.71
CA ASN A 181 1.76 32.67 -0.28
C ASN A 181 0.52 32.07 0.42
N GLY A 182 -0.13 31.08 -0.19
CA GLY A 182 -1.40 30.51 0.29
C GLY A 182 -2.64 31.27 -0.20
N THR A 183 -2.47 32.35 -0.98
CA THR A 183 -3.59 33.12 -1.52
C THR A 183 -3.33 33.65 -2.93
N SER A 184 -2.11 34.09 -3.21
CA SER A 184 -1.77 34.74 -4.48
C SER A 184 -0.36 34.42 -4.94
N TRP A 185 -0.14 34.55 -6.25
CA TRP A 185 1.15 34.36 -6.89
C TRP A 185 1.88 35.69 -7.09
N THR A 186 3.18 35.67 -6.88
CA THR A 186 4.08 36.79 -7.10
C THR A 186 5.23 36.37 -8.00
N SER A 187 5.58 37.23 -8.99
CA SER A 187 6.73 36.96 -9.85
C SER A 187 8.02 37.24 -9.09
N GLU A 188 8.95 36.31 -9.15
CA GLU A 188 10.27 36.36 -8.51
C GLU A 188 11.40 36.46 -9.54
N SER A 189 12.65 36.50 -9.08
CA SER A 189 13.83 36.49 -9.95
C SER A 189 13.83 35.23 -10.81
N ALA A 190 14.03 35.39 -12.12
CA ALA A 190 14.01 34.30 -13.09
C ALA A 190 15.26 33.43 -12.98
N LEU A 191 15.13 32.15 -13.36
CA LEU A 191 16.26 31.26 -13.63
C LEU A 191 17.24 31.93 -14.62
N ASN A 192 18.52 31.66 -14.46
CA ASN A 192 19.54 32.15 -15.41
C ASN A 192 19.33 31.57 -16.81
N THR A 193 18.78 30.35 -16.87
CA THR A 193 18.54 29.64 -18.13
C THR A 193 17.08 29.21 -18.24
N ALA A 194 16.46 29.46 -19.40
CA ALA A 194 15.13 28.97 -19.70
C ALA A 194 15.16 27.43 -19.83
N VAL A 195 14.29 26.75 -19.09
CA VAL A 195 14.28 25.29 -18.98
C VAL A 195 12.85 24.73 -18.94
N TRP A 196 12.64 23.55 -19.52
CA TRP A 196 11.39 22.81 -19.50
C TRP A 196 11.62 21.35 -19.17
N GLN A 197 10.62 20.67 -18.60
CA GLN A 197 10.76 19.31 -18.06
C GLN A 197 11.92 19.19 -17.04
N ASN A 198 12.25 20.30 -16.38
CA ASN A 198 13.07 20.29 -15.20
C ASN A 198 12.25 19.82 -13.99
N THR A 199 12.94 19.45 -12.94
CA THR A 199 12.35 19.16 -11.63
C THR A 199 13.03 20.01 -10.59
N GLY A 200 12.54 20.01 -9.37
CA GLY A 200 13.18 20.70 -8.27
C GLY A 200 12.59 20.32 -6.94
N ASP A 201 13.21 20.77 -5.87
CA ASP A 201 12.74 20.58 -4.50
C ASP A 201 13.35 21.64 -3.57
N GLY A 202 13.06 21.56 -2.28
CA GLY A 202 13.50 22.50 -1.25
C GLY A 202 12.35 23.30 -0.66
N THR A 203 12.65 24.55 -0.30
CA THR A 203 11.66 25.49 0.26
C THR A 203 11.40 26.65 -0.69
N GLN A 204 10.39 27.48 -0.40
CA GLN A 204 10.12 28.70 -1.15
C GLN A 204 11.35 29.65 -1.23
N THR A 205 12.19 29.66 -0.21
CA THR A 205 13.36 30.56 -0.10
C THR A 205 14.70 29.86 -0.33
N ALA A 206 14.73 28.54 -0.49
CA ALA A 206 15.94 27.77 -0.75
C ALA A 206 15.59 26.54 -1.62
N ALA A 207 15.60 26.72 -2.93
CA ALA A 207 15.15 25.70 -3.87
C ALA A 207 16.26 25.30 -4.85
N VAL A 208 16.18 24.07 -5.35
CA VAL A 208 17.03 23.55 -6.43
C VAL A 208 16.21 23.32 -7.70
N SER A 209 16.70 23.77 -8.83
CA SER A 209 16.23 23.40 -10.18
C SER A 209 17.25 22.47 -10.81
N VAL A 210 16.83 21.30 -11.27
CA VAL A 210 17.73 20.29 -11.83
C VAL A 210 17.14 19.61 -13.05
N GLY A 211 17.99 19.25 -14.04
CA GLY A 211 17.58 18.61 -15.28
C GLY A 211 16.88 19.54 -16.27
N GLY A 212 16.31 18.96 -17.31
CA GLY A 212 15.80 19.72 -18.46
C GLY A 212 16.92 20.17 -19.40
N PRO A 213 16.60 20.60 -20.65
CA PRO A 213 17.58 21.13 -21.58
C PRO A 213 17.73 22.66 -21.45
N PRO A 214 18.93 23.20 -21.20
CA PRO A 214 20.19 22.51 -20.94
C PRO A 214 20.23 21.92 -19.51
N THR A 215 20.99 20.87 -19.30
CA THR A 215 21.04 20.07 -18.08
C THR A 215 21.76 20.74 -16.93
N GLN A 216 21.39 21.95 -16.62
CA GLN A 216 22.00 22.74 -15.55
C GLN A 216 21.31 22.47 -14.21
N THR A 217 22.08 22.69 -13.16
CA THR A 217 21.56 22.82 -11.80
C THR A 217 21.64 24.28 -11.42
N GLU A 218 20.55 24.82 -10.88
CA GLU A 218 20.50 26.17 -10.35
C GLU A 218 19.94 26.16 -8.93
N HIS A 219 20.50 26.99 -8.05
CA HIS A 219 20.09 27.13 -6.65
C HIS A 219 19.47 28.50 -6.42
N TYR A 220 18.31 28.53 -5.76
CA TYR A 220 17.62 29.73 -5.32
C TYR A 220 17.94 30.03 -3.86
N ASP A 221 18.29 31.28 -3.55
CA ASP A 221 18.65 31.74 -2.20
C ASP A 221 17.56 32.59 -1.52
N GLY A 222 16.36 32.64 -2.10
CA GLY A 222 15.26 33.51 -1.66
C GLY A 222 15.21 34.86 -2.38
N SER A 223 16.21 35.16 -3.21
CA SER A 223 16.29 36.42 -3.95
C SER A 223 16.75 36.23 -5.42
N SER A 224 17.62 35.29 -5.67
CA SER A 224 18.26 35.08 -6.97
C SER A 224 18.60 33.61 -7.21
N TRP A 225 18.74 33.25 -8.48
CA TRP A 225 19.22 31.94 -8.91
C TRP A 225 20.71 31.97 -9.24
N THR A 226 21.44 30.99 -8.79
CA THR A 226 22.86 30.79 -9.08
C THR A 226 23.09 29.49 -9.79
N THR A 227 23.76 29.48 -10.95
CA THR A 227 24.14 28.28 -11.69
C THR A 227 25.17 27.49 -10.91
N ASN A 228 24.97 26.19 -10.81
CA ASN A 228 25.80 25.25 -10.08
C ASN A 228 26.27 24.10 -10.99
N VAL A 229 26.98 23.10 -10.41
CA VAL A 229 27.51 21.94 -11.13
C VAL A 229 26.40 21.15 -11.80
N ALA A 230 26.57 20.85 -13.08
CA ALA A 230 25.59 20.06 -13.85
C ALA A 230 25.59 18.60 -13.41
N ILE A 231 24.43 17.93 -13.59
CA ILE A 231 24.29 16.46 -13.42
C ILE A 231 25.21 15.71 -14.39
N ASN A 232 25.69 14.54 -14.00
CA ASN A 232 26.59 13.72 -14.82
C ASN A 232 25.92 13.20 -16.08
N THR A 233 24.67 12.77 -16.00
CA THR A 233 23.89 12.27 -17.13
C THR A 233 22.73 13.22 -17.45
N ALA A 234 22.78 13.86 -18.60
CA ALA A 234 21.74 14.75 -19.12
C ALA A 234 20.37 14.06 -19.18
N ARG A 235 19.41 14.53 -18.39
CA ARG A 235 18.05 13.96 -18.34
C ARG A 235 17.00 15.04 -18.09
N LEU A 236 15.77 14.74 -18.52
CA LEU A 236 14.60 15.59 -18.36
C LEU A 236 13.39 14.75 -17.93
N ALA A 237 12.34 15.39 -17.41
CA ALA A 237 11.15 14.74 -16.87
C ALA A 237 11.47 13.68 -15.80
N ALA A 238 12.46 13.96 -14.97
CA ALA A 238 12.92 13.15 -13.85
C ALA A 238 12.26 13.60 -12.53
N GLY A 239 12.48 12.85 -11.45
CA GLY A 239 12.15 13.25 -10.09
C GLY A 239 13.36 13.88 -9.38
N ALA A 240 13.08 14.72 -8.37
CA ALA A 240 14.08 15.21 -7.44
C ALA A 240 13.50 15.28 -6.03
N ALA A 241 14.35 15.07 -5.03
CA ALA A 241 14.01 15.20 -3.61
C ALA A 241 15.22 15.75 -2.84
N GLY A 242 14.99 16.71 -1.95
CA GLY A 242 16.03 17.26 -1.08
C GLY A 242 16.13 18.78 -1.07
N THR A 243 17.33 19.29 -0.82
CA THR A 243 17.64 20.69 -0.60
C THR A 243 18.79 21.18 -1.50
N THR A 244 19.13 22.46 -1.42
CA THR A 244 20.28 23.04 -2.13
C THR A 244 21.64 22.45 -1.73
N SER A 245 21.74 21.78 -0.59
CA SER A 245 22.96 21.13 -0.11
C SER A 245 22.99 19.61 -0.32
N ASN A 246 21.83 18.98 -0.44
CA ASN A 246 21.71 17.55 -0.64
C ASN A 246 20.47 17.27 -1.51
N THR A 247 20.66 16.76 -2.70
CA THR A 247 19.57 16.48 -3.65
C THR A 247 19.75 15.11 -4.27
N LEU A 248 18.68 14.31 -4.31
CA LEU A 248 18.60 13.11 -5.11
C LEU A 248 17.86 13.43 -6.42
N PHE A 249 18.41 12.99 -7.58
CA PHE A 249 17.83 13.17 -8.90
C PHE A 249 17.71 11.81 -9.60
N TYR A 250 16.51 11.39 -9.99
CA TYR A 250 16.25 10.01 -10.38
C TYR A 250 15.25 9.86 -11.54
N GLY A 251 15.46 8.80 -12.32
CA GLY A 251 14.64 8.49 -13.48
C GLY A 251 14.83 9.50 -14.64
N GLY A 252 13.76 9.70 -15.40
CA GLY A 252 13.71 10.64 -16.51
C GLY A 252 13.99 10.03 -17.87
N THR A 253 14.33 10.87 -18.84
CA THR A 253 14.66 10.48 -20.21
C THR A 253 15.79 11.34 -20.77
N THR A 254 16.60 10.77 -21.66
CA THR A 254 17.71 11.46 -22.31
C THR A 254 17.28 12.16 -23.62
N ASP A 255 16.13 11.79 -24.19
CA ASP A 255 15.64 12.27 -25.49
C ASP A 255 14.24 12.93 -25.44
N GLY A 256 13.63 12.99 -24.26
CA GLY A 256 12.26 13.52 -24.09
C GLY A 256 11.15 12.53 -24.48
N ALA A 257 11.49 11.34 -24.94
CA ALA A 257 10.59 10.30 -25.38
C ALA A 257 10.75 9.01 -24.56
N ASP A 258 9.94 8.00 -24.86
CA ASP A 258 10.00 6.69 -24.20
C ASP A 258 11.12 5.79 -24.76
N THR A 259 11.88 6.25 -25.75
CA THR A 259 13.06 5.56 -26.28
C THR A 259 14.32 5.81 -25.47
N GLY A 260 14.43 6.95 -24.78
CA GLY A 260 15.56 7.33 -23.95
C GLY A 260 15.33 7.21 -22.44
N LEU A 261 14.41 6.34 -22.00
CA LEU A 261 14.08 6.19 -20.57
C LEU A 261 15.32 5.84 -19.73
N SER A 262 15.41 6.41 -18.56
CA SER A 262 16.50 6.20 -17.60
C SER A 262 15.98 5.72 -16.26
N ALA A 263 16.74 4.82 -15.64
CA ALA A 263 16.56 4.42 -14.25
C ALA A 263 17.61 5.09 -13.33
N LYS A 264 18.57 5.81 -13.91
CA LYS A 264 19.71 6.37 -13.18
C LYS A 264 19.29 7.27 -12.03
N THR A 265 20.06 7.15 -10.95
CA THR A 265 19.95 8.01 -9.78
C THR A 265 21.30 8.67 -9.51
N GLU A 266 21.29 9.97 -9.32
CA GLU A 266 22.43 10.77 -8.94
C GLU A 266 22.14 11.54 -7.66
N GLU A 267 23.15 11.63 -6.82
CA GLU A 267 23.14 12.28 -5.51
C GLU A 267 24.07 13.49 -5.52
N TYR A 268 23.55 14.65 -5.07
CA TYR A 268 24.31 15.87 -4.89
C TYR A 268 24.69 16.06 -3.42
N ASP A 269 25.97 16.31 -3.14
CA ASP A 269 26.54 16.47 -1.80
C ASP A 269 26.80 17.94 -1.39
N GLY A 270 26.27 18.90 -2.17
CA GLY A 270 26.54 20.33 -2.01
C GLY A 270 27.67 20.83 -2.91
N THR A 271 28.47 19.95 -3.52
CA THR A 271 29.63 20.29 -4.36
C THR A 271 29.69 19.52 -5.68
N SER A 272 29.24 18.30 -5.71
CA SER A 272 29.34 17.40 -6.88
C SER A 272 28.19 16.41 -6.95
N TRP A 273 27.94 15.90 -8.15
CA TRP A 273 26.97 14.81 -8.40
C TRP A 273 27.69 13.46 -8.48
N THR A 274 27.18 12.47 -7.80
CA THR A 274 27.68 11.10 -7.80
C THR A 274 26.55 10.12 -8.16
N GLU A 275 26.81 9.16 -9.06
CA GLU A 275 25.86 8.10 -9.40
C GLU A 275 25.74 7.13 -8.22
N VAL A 276 24.51 6.81 -7.82
CA VAL A 276 24.16 5.87 -6.75
C VAL A 276 23.27 4.76 -7.32
N ALA A 277 22.68 3.90 -6.47
CA ALA A 277 21.88 2.78 -6.94
C ALA A 277 20.68 3.25 -7.79
N ASP A 278 20.53 2.62 -8.95
CA ASP A 278 19.48 2.93 -9.92
C ASP A 278 18.11 2.38 -9.48
N MET A 279 17.03 3.00 -9.97
CA MET A 279 15.67 2.48 -9.90
C MET A 279 15.60 1.11 -10.61
N ALA A 280 14.70 0.24 -10.17
CA ALA A 280 14.49 -1.05 -10.83
C ALA A 280 13.89 -0.89 -12.23
N VAL A 281 13.08 0.16 -12.46
CA VAL A 281 12.42 0.37 -13.75
C VAL A 281 12.66 1.79 -14.28
N ALA A 282 13.24 1.87 -15.48
CA ALA A 282 13.43 3.12 -16.21
C ALA A 282 12.08 3.76 -16.57
N ARG A 283 11.86 5.03 -16.18
CA ARG A 283 10.62 5.77 -16.45
C ARG A 283 10.80 7.27 -16.31
N ARG A 284 9.92 8.03 -16.95
CA ARG A 284 9.89 9.50 -16.96
C ARG A 284 8.54 10.06 -16.53
N GLY A 285 8.47 11.34 -16.23
CA GLY A 285 7.21 12.00 -15.86
C GLY A 285 6.54 11.38 -14.65
N LEU A 286 7.35 10.90 -13.70
CA LEU A 286 6.92 10.27 -12.47
C LEU A 286 6.48 11.31 -11.43
N GLY A 287 5.58 10.92 -10.53
CA GLY A 287 5.31 11.63 -9.30
C GLY A 287 6.49 11.49 -8.32
N LYS A 288 6.74 12.53 -7.55
CA LYS A 288 7.87 12.62 -6.62
C LYS A 288 7.42 13.12 -5.26
N ALA A 289 8.02 12.58 -4.20
CA ALA A 289 7.89 13.09 -2.84
C ALA A 289 9.07 12.60 -1.98
N GLY A 290 9.11 13.03 -0.72
CA GLY A 290 10.15 12.66 0.22
C GLY A 290 11.35 13.61 0.22
N GLU A 291 12.40 13.19 0.89
CA GLU A 291 13.62 13.94 1.06
C GLU A 291 14.80 13.20 0.42
N TYR A 292 15.97 13.84 0.38
CA TYR A 292 17.21 13.31 -0.16
C TYR A 292 17.54 11.84 0.22
N ASN A 293 17.29 11.44 1.46
CA ASN A 293 17.64 10.12 1.98
C ASN A 293 16.46 9.13 2.00
N ASN A 294 15.26 9.58 1.63
CA ASN A 294 14.05 8.75 1.60
C ASN A 294 13.05 9.27 0.56
N ALA A 295 13.47 9.33 -0.68
CA ALA A 295 12.63 9.76 -1.81
C ALA A 295 11.68 8.65 -2.26
N ILE A 296 10.57 9.04 -2.89
CA ILE A 296 9.62 8.12 -3.53
C ILE A 296 9.38 8.52 -4.98
N ALA A 297 9.37 7.51 -5.85
CA ALA A 297 9.03 7.63 -7.28
C ALA A 297 7.70 6.91 -7.55
N MET A 298 6.67 7.64 -7.93
CA MET A 298 5.31 7.14 -8.10
C MET A 298 4.85 7.19 -9.56
N GLY A 299 4.42 6.05 -10.11
CA GLY A 299 3.94 5.95 -11.48
C GLY A 299 4.95 6.42 -12.53
N GLY A 300 4.47 7.08 -13.56
CA GLY A 300 5.26 7.64 -14.65
C GLY A 300 4.83 7.16 -16.04
N LEU A 301 5.60 7.52 -17.05
CA LEU A 301 5.47 7.04 -18.43
C LEU A 301 6.56 6.01 -18.72
N GLY A 302 6.24 5.02 -19.54
CA GLY A 302 7.10 3.89 -19.84
C GLY A 302 6.41 2.55 -19.56
N PRO A 303 7.14 1.46 -19.35
CA PRO A 303 6.57 0.11 -19.20
C PRO A 303 5.83 -0.10 -17.86
N ALA A 304 6.12 0.68 -16.84
CA ALA A 304 5.65 0.44 -15.46
C ALA A 304 4.92 1.66 -14.88
N LYS A 305 3.78 2.00 -15.49
CA LYS A 305 3.04 3.25 -15.22
C LYS A 305 2.38 3.33 -13.83
N SER A 306 2.24 2.22 -13.12
CA SER A 306 1.69 2.15 -11.76
C SER A 306 2.72 1.87 -10.69
N ASN A 307 3.95 1.51 -11.06
CA ASN A 307 4.98 1.13 -10.10
C ASN A 307 5.36 2.29 -9.18
N THR A 308 5.60 1.93 -7.93
CA THR A 308 6.17 2.83 -6.94
C THR A 308 7.46 2.24 -6.42
N GLU A 309 8.47 3.06 -6.28
CA GLU A 309 9.75 2.69 -5.71
C GLU A 309 10.18 3.73 -4.67
N GLU A 310 10.69 3.29 -3.55
CA GLU A 310 11.22 4.11 -2.46
C GLU A 310 12.74 4.03 -2.43
N PHE A 311 13.40 5.18 -2.39
CA PHE A 311 14.83 5.26 -2.14
C PHE A 311 15.08 5.22 -0.63
N ASN A 312 15.81 4.21 -0.21
CA ASN A 312 16.16 4.05 1.18
C ASN A 312 17.66 4.26 1.36
N ASN A 313 18.01 5.42 1.92
CA ASN A 313 19.36 5.72 2.39
C ASN A 313 19.42 5.58 3.92
N SER A 314 18.67 4.63 4.47
CA SER A 314 18.67 4.32 5.89
C SER A 314 19.57 3.13 6.19
N VAL A 315 19.94 3.01 7.45
CA VAL A 315 20.62 1.80 7.96
C VAL A 315 19.71 0.57 8.02
N ASN A 316 18.42 0.71 7.68
CA ASN A 316 17.47 -0.39 7.65
C ASN A 316 17.35 -1.00 6.26
N VAL A 317 17.31 -2.31 6.20
CA VAL A 317 16.89 -3.08 5.04
C VAL A 317 15.39 -3.35 5.16
N ILE A 318 14.62 -2.92 4.15
CA ILE A 318 13.19 -3.21 4.06
C ILE A 318 13.02 -4.48 3.22
N THR A 319 12.41 -5.49 3.79
CA THR A 319 11.95 -6.67 3.05
C THR A 319 10.47 -6.46 2.73
N ALA A 320 10.14 -6.43 1.44
CA ALA A 320 8.76 -6.27 1.00
C ALA A 320 7.86 -7.41 1.47
N ALA A 321 6.57 -7.12 1.67
CA ALA A 321 5.57 -8.14 1.93
C ALA A 321 5.51 -9.16 0.78
N ALA A 322 5.23 -10.42 1.11
CA ALA A 322 5.15 -11.49 0.10
C ALA A 322 4.19 -12.60 0.53
N TRP A 323 3.65 -13.33 -0.46
CA TRP A 323 3.00 -14.61 -0.27
C TRP A 323 3.94 -15.74 -0.68
N ALA A 324 4.00 -16.80 0.11
CA ALA A 324 4.75 -18.02 -0.18
C ALA A 324 3.81 -19.24 -0.13
N SER A 325 4.14 -20.30 -0.85
CA SER A 325 3.37 -21.54 -0.81
C SER A 325 3.60 -22.26 0.51
N GLY A 326 2.51 -22.64 1.20
CA GLY A 326 2.51 -23.52 2.36
C GLY A 326 2.11 -24.97 1.99
N GLY A 327 2.01 -25.84 3.00
CA GLY A 327 1.54 -27.21 2.82
C GLY A 327 0.08 -27.25 2.41
N ASN A 328 -0.27 -28.13 1.47
CA ASN A 328 -1.64 -28.24 0.96
C ASN A 328 -2.58 -28.96 1.95
N LEU A 329 -3.88 -28.59 1.92
CA LEU A 329 -4.96 -29.37 2.52
C LEU A 329 -4.94 -30.82 2.01
N GLY A 330 -5.30 -31.78 2.85
CA GLY A 330 -5.48 -33.18 2.44
C GLY A 330 -6.59 -33.35 1.41
N THR A 331 -7.62 -32.52 1.45
CA THR A 331 -8.73 -32.53 0.50
C THR A 331 -9.02 -31.15 -0.07
N ALA A 332 -8.98 -31.00 -1.42
CA ALA A 332 -9.35 -29.77 -2.11
C ALA A 332 -10.81 -29.40 -1.83
N ARG A 333 -11.04 -28.21 -1.25
CA ARG A 333 -12.37 -27.74 -0.82
C ARG A 333 -12.53 -26.23 -1.02
N TYR A 334 -13.76 -25.78 -1.21
CA TYR A 334 -14.16 -24.38 -1.25
C TYR A 334 -15.40 -24.16 -0.40
N LYS A 335 -15.77 -22.90 -0.12
CA LYS A 335 -16.75 -22.55 0.93
C LYS A 335 -16.36 -23.18 2.27
N ILE A 336 -15.05 -23.26 2.49
CA ILE A 336 -14.45 -23.74 3.72
C ILE A 336 -14.54 -22.65 4.77
N SER A 337 -14.82 -23.04 5.99
CA SER A 337 -14.84 -22.13 7.15
C SER A 337 -13.55 -22.28 7.94
N SER A 338 -13.19 -21.25 8.71
CA SER A 338 -11.95 -21.21 9.50
C SER A 338 -12.15 -20.62 10.88
N ALA A 339 -11.37 -21.06 11.83
CA ALA A 339 -11.15 -20.37 13.10
C ALA A 339 -10.23 -19.17 12.84
N ASN A 340 -10.81 -18.02 12.49
CA ASN A 340 -10.07 -16.89 11.92
C ASN A 340 -9.28 -16.06 12.94
N ALA A 341 -9.45 -16.28 14.25
CA ALA A 341 -8.57 -15.74 15.29
C ALA A 341 -7.33 -16.61 15.55
N ALA A 342 -7.18 -17.72 14.81
CA ALA A 342 -5.99 -18.57 14.89
C ALA A 342 -4.78 -17.88 14.26
N PRO A 343 -3.56 -18.06 14.79
CA PRO A 343 -2.34 -17.59 14.14
C PRO A 343 -2.07 -18.35 12.84
N GLN A 344 -1.20 -17.77 11.99
CA GLN A 344 -0.85 -18.32 10.68
C GLN A 344 -0.34 -19.78 10.76
N ASP A 345 0.47 -20.07 11.76
CA ASP A 345 1.14 -21.35 11.97
C ASP A 345 0.33 -22.38 12.78
N ALA A 346 -0.90 -22.03 13.19
CA ALA A 346 -1.78 -22.93 13.95
C ALA A 346 -3.25 -22.69 13.55
N ALA A 347 -3.57 -22.86 12.27
CA ALA A 347 -4.93 -22.64 11.74
C ALA A 347 -5.79 -23.89 11.82
N LEU A 348 -7.13 -23.70 11.86
CA LEU A 348 -8.15 -24.73 11.79
C LEU A 348 -9.09 -24.44 10.63
N GLY A 349 -9.16 -25.35 9.67
CA GLY A 349 -10.09 -25.30 8.54
C GLY A 349 -11.11 -26.44 8.63
N PHE A 350 -12.41 -26.13 8.48
CA PHE A 350 -13.46 -27.14 8.64
C PHE A 350 -14.62 -26.97 7.66
N GLY A 351 -15.35 -28.06 7.45
CA GLY A 351 -16.48 -28.08 6.54
C GLY A 351 -16.06 -27.85 5.09
N GLY A 352 -16.93 -27.22 4.33
CA GLY A 352 -16.72 -26.86 2.94
C GLY A 352 -17.34 -27.82 1.95
N ARG A 353 -17.03 -27.63 0.67
CA ARG A 353 -17.54 -28.40 -0.47
C ARG A 353 -16.38 -28.99 -1.25
N ALA A 354 -16.47 -30.29 -1.56
CA ALA A 354 -15.44 -30.96 -2.37
C ALA A 354 -15.45 -30.52 -3.84
N ALA A 355 -14.37 -30.81 -4.54
CA ALA A 355 -14.20 -30.51 -5.97
C ALA A 355 -15.22 -31.20 -6.85
N SER A 356 -15.64 -32.40 -6.49
CA SER A 356 -16.64 -33.20 -7.22
C SER A 356 -17.96 -33.29 -6.44
N GLY A 357 -19.07 -32.96 -7.09
CA GLY A 357 -20.41 -33.02 -6.50
C GLY A 357 -20.80 -31.79 -5.71
N ASP A 358 -22.05 -31.69 -5.26
CA ASP A 358 -22.62 -30.57 -4.48
C ASP A 358 -22.76 -30.88 -2.97
N THR A 359 -21.91 -31.76 -2.46
CA THR A 359 -22.04 -32.31 -1.11
C THR A 359 -21.19 -31.50 -0.12
N ALA A 360 -21.82 -31.06 0.97
CA ALA A 360 -21.14 -30.50 2.13
C ALA A 360 -20.25 -31.57 2.79
N ARG A 361 -19.19 -31.12 3.49
CA ARG A 361 -18.23 -31.98 4.17
C ARG A 361 -18.24 -31.70 5.68
N ASP A 362 -17.95 -32.75 6.42
CA ASP A 362 -17.71 -32.72 7.87
C ASP A 362 -16.23 -32.65 8.24
N LEU A 363 -15.33 -32.65 7.26
CA LEU A 363 -13.87 -32.66 7.45
C LEU A 363 -13.36 -31.46 8.25
N SER A 364 -12.41 -31.73 9.14
CA SER A 364 -11.66 -30.74 9.89
C SER A 364 -10.16 -31.02 9.72
N GLU A 365 -9.38 -29.99 9.44
CA GLU A 365 -7.93 -30.09 9.25
C GLU A 365 -7.22 -28.98 10.06
N GLU A 366 -6.07 -29.34 10.62
CA GLU A 366 -5.22 -28.48 11.45
C GLU A 366 -3.89 -28.19 10.75
N TYR A 367 -3.48 -26.92 10.73
CA TYR A 367 -2.21 -26.47 10.18
C TYR A 367 -1.18 -26.25 11.28
N ASN A 368 0.06 -26.73 11.07
CA ASN A 368 1.16 -26.62 12.05
C ASN A 368 2.30 -25.68 11.59
N GLY A 369 2.02 -24.76 10.65
CA GLY A 369 3.02 -23.88 10.05
C GLY A 369 3.79 -24.48 8.88
N SER A 370 3.55 -25.76 8.53
CA SER A 370 4.21 -26.41 7.39
C SER A 370 3.31 -27.42 6.65
N SER A 371 2.40 -28.06 7.35
CA SER A 371 1.51 -29.08 6.77
C SER A 371 0.16 -29.12 7.46
N TRP A 372 -0.85 -29.61 6.75
CA TRP A 372 -2.17 -29.90 7.30
C TRP A 372 -2.25 -31.35 7.74
N SER A 373 -2.89 -31.58 8.87
CA SER A 373 -3.25 -32.91 9.39
C SER A 373 -4.76 -33.00 9.58
N GLU A 374 -5.34 -34.18 9.30
CA GLU A 374 -6.76 -34.41 9.52
C GLU A 374 -7.05 -34.46 11.03
N GLY A 375 -8.01 -33.63 11.48
CA GLY A 375 -8.58 -33.65 12.82
C GLY A 375 -9.86 -34.49 12.89
N ASN A 376 -10.50 -34.54 14.06
CA ASN A 376 -11.80 -35.17 14.18
C ASN A 376 -12.88 -34.35 13.47
N ASN A 377 -13.74 -35.01 12.74
CA ASN A 377 -14.79 -34.40 11.93
C ASN A 377 -15.85 -33.68 12.75
N LEU A 378 -16.47 -32.67 12.16
CA LEU A 378 -17.73 -32.07 12.63
C LEU A 378 -18.80 -33.16 12.81
N ASN A 379 -19.71 -32.97 13.77
CA ASN A 379 -20.88 -33.82 13.92
C ASN A 379 -21.86 -33.66 12.74
N ASN A 380 -21.90 -32.48 12.12
CA ASN A 380 -22.76 -32.16 10.99
C ASN A 380 -21.96 -31.65 9.80
N ALA A 381 -22.11 -32.29 8.64
CA ALA A 381 -21.51 -31.80 7.41
C ALA A 381 -22.07 -30.40 7.07
N THR A 382 -21.18 -29.48 6.67
CA THR A 382 -21.57 -28.09 6.39
C THR A 382 -20.66 -27.43 5.36
N ARG A 383 -21.16 -26.39 4.69
CA ARG A 383 -20.40 -25.48 3.82
C ARG A 383 -20.85 -24.03 4.04
N GLY A 384 -19.93 -23.10 3.96
CA GLY A 384 -20.22 -21.67 4.15
C GLY A 384 -20.84 -21.37 5.51
N ALA A 385 -20.39 -22.08 6.54
CA ALA A 385 -20.69 -21.78 7.93
C ALA A 385 -19.86 -20.57 8.39
N VAL A 386 -20.29 -19.96 9.47
CA VAL A 386 -19.49 -18.97 10.20
C VAL A 386 -18.43 -19.71 11.03
N GLY A 387 -17.22 -19.15 11.09
CA GLY A 387 -16.15 -19.64 11.93
C GLY A 387 -15.58 -18.56 12.83
N ALA A 388 -15.14 -18.94 14.03
CA ALA A 388 -14.42 -18.10 14.98
C ALA A 388 -13.50 -18.95 15.85
N GLY A 389 -12.68 -18.30 16.69
CA GLY A 389 -11.79 -18.99 17.64
C GLY A 389 -10.42 -19.33 17.09
N THR A 390 -9.77 -20.31 17.72
CA THR A 390 -8.41 -20.77 17.43
C THR A 390 -8.38 -22.25 17.05
N GLN A 391 -7.21 -22.79 16.71
CA GLN A 391 -7.04 -24.21 16.39
C GLN A 391 -7.48 -25.15 17.51
N THR A 392 -7.23 -24.78 18.77
CA THR A 392 -7.56 -25.60 19.94
C THR A 392 -8.86 -25.20 20.64
N ALA A 393 -9.52 -24.15 20.17
CA ALA A 393 -10.80 -23.64 20.67
C ALA A 393 -11.57 -22.99 19.52
N GLY A 394 -12.07 -23.83 18.59
CA GLY A 394 -12.78 -23.41 17.39
C GLY A 394 -14.29 -23.38 17.60
N LEU A 395 -14.96 -22.47 16.89
CA LEU A 395 -16.41 -22.35 16.85
C LEU A 395 -16.89 -22.44 15.39
N ARG A 396 -17.90 -23.27 15.17
CA ARG A 396 -18.63 -23.38 13.90
C ARG A 396 -20.10 -23.07 14.15
N ALA A 397 -20.69 -22.19 13.36
CA ALA A 397 -22.11 -21.87 13.49
C ALA A 397 -22.80 -21.75 12.12
N GLY A 398 -23.99 -22.30 11.99
CA GLY A 398 -24.81 -22.28 10.79
C GLY A 398 -24.22 -23.03 9.60
N GLY A 399 -24.48 -22.53 8.39
CA GLY A 399 -24.03 -23.10 7.12
C GLY A 399 -25.15 -23.80 6.35
N PHE A 400 -24.75 -24.75 5.49
CA PHE A 400 -25.66 -25.46 4.61
C PHE A 400 -25.14 -26.89 4.34
N ASP A 401 -25.96 -27.89 4.56
CA ASP A 401 -25.62 -29.31 4.36
C ASP A 401 -26.00 -29.85 2.97
N GLY A 402 -26.82 -29.12 2.22
CA GLY A 402 -27.42 -29.57 0.95
C GLY A 402 -28.89 -29.95 1.08
N GLY A 403 -29.46 -29.86 2.28
CA GLY A 403 -30.88 -30.10 2.56
C GLY A 403 -31.80 -28.95 2.12
N PRO A 404 -33.06 -28.95 2.56
CA PRO A 404 -34.04 -27.96 2.11
C PRO A 404 -33.88 -26.57 2.78
N ALA A 405 -33.09 -26.43 3.86
CA ALA A 405 -32.94 -25.21 4.61
C ALA A 405 -31.47 -24.97 5.04
N GLU A 406 -31.12 -23.72 5.30
CA GLU A 406 -29.89 -23.33 5.98
C GLU A 406 -29.90 -23.85 7.42
N GLN A 407 -28.72 -23.97 8.01
CA GLN A 407 -28.52 -24.48 9.38
C GLN A 407 -28.39 -23.32 10.38
N ASP A 408 -28.77 -23.60 11.63
CA ASP A 408 -28.57 -22.73 12.80
C ASP A 408 -27.72 -23.39 13.89
N ASN A 409 -27.40 -24.68 13.76
CA ASN A 409 -26.68 -25.44 14.75
C ASN A 409 -25.24 -24.94 14.95
N THR A 410 -24.79 -25.06 16.18
CA THR A 410 -23.48 -24.63 16.64
C THR A 410 -22.65 -25.83 17.12
N GLU A 411 -21.37 -25.85 16.79
CA GLU A 411 -20.41 -26.83 17.29
C GLU A 411 -19.14 -26.15 17.81
N GLU A 412 -18.60 -26.66 18.91
CA GLU A 412 -17.36 -26.22 19.53
C GLU A 412 -16.28 -27.27 19.42
N TYR A 413 -15.06 -26.85 19.07
CA TYR A 413 -13.87 -27.67 19.01
C TYR A 413 -12.97 -27.43 20.21
N ASN A 414 -12.53 -28.53 20.87
CA ASN A 414 -11.68 -28.44 22.07
C ASN A 414 -10.21 -28.78 21.78
N GLY A 415 -9.77 -28.75 20.54
CA GLY A 415 -8.44 -29.18 20.10
C GLY A 415 -8.34 -30.69 19.83
N THR A 416 -9.43 -31.44 20.01
CA THR A 416 -9.45 -32.89 19.77
C THR A 416 -10.76 -33.33 19.11
N SER A 417 -11.90 -32.82 19.54
CA SER A 417 -13.22 -33.24 19.06
C SER A 417 -14.22 -32.08 19.02
N TRP A 418 -15.20 -32.19 18.16
CA TRP A 418 -16.33 -31.28 18.07
C TRP A 418 -17.48 -31.75 18.96
N SER A 419 -18.14 -30.82 19.61
CA SER A 419 -19.33 -31.04 20.44
C SER A 419 -20.42 -30.02 20.08
N ASN A 420 -21.68 -30.46 20.11
CA ASN A 420 -22.80 -29.56 19.87
C ASN A 420 -22.94 -28.55 21.01
N ALA A 421 -23.19 -27.31 20.68
CA ALA A 421 -23.53 -26.21 21.58
C ALA A 421 -24.94 -25.68 21.26
N ASN A 422 -25.40 -24.63 21.96
CA ASN A 422 -26.72 -24.04 21.71
C ASN A 422 -26.79 -23.36 20.33
N ASP A 423 -27.88 -23.60 19.65
CA ASP A 423 -28.11 -23.13 18.28
C ASP A 423 -28.31 -21.62 18.19
N MET A 424 -27.98 -21.04 17.03
CA MET A 424 -28.27 -19.64 16.72
C MET A 424 -29.77 -19.36 16.71
N PRO A 425 -30.21 -18.13 17.02
CA PRO A 425 -31.62 -17.74 16.98
C PRO A 425 -32.22 -17.71 15.57
N ALA A 426 -31.41 -17.85 14.53
CA ALA A 426 -31.83 -17.90 13.13
C ALA A 426 -30.79 -18.60 12.26
N ASN A 427 -31.25 -19.26 11.21
CA ASN A 427 -30.41 -19.90 10.21
C ASN A 427 -29.50 -18.87 9.51
N MET A 428 -28.24 -19.25 9.28
CA MET A 428 -27.24 -18.39 8.62
C MET A 428 -26.30 -19.22 7.76
N ARG A 429 -26.10 -18.81 6.50
CA ARG A 429 -25.03 -19.35 5.64
C ARG A 429 -24.33 -18.22 4.89
N LEU A 430 -23.07 -18.41 4.54
CA LEU A 430 -22.27 -17.44 3.79
C LEU A 430 -22.22 -16.06 4.48
N GLY A 431 -22.41 -16.03 5.78
CA GLY A 431 -22.11 -14.90 6.64
C GLY A 431 -20.63 -14.90 7.00
N ALA A 432 -20.23 -13.91 7.76
CA ALA A 432 -18.91 -13.82 8.35
C ALA A 432 -18.99 -13.87 9.89
N GLY A 433 -17.86 -14.13 10.53
CA GLY A 433 -17.75 -14.05 11.98
C GLY A 433 -16.32 -13.83 12.40
N CYS A 434 -16.15 -13.45 13.65
CA CYS A 434 -14.85 -13.28 14.29
C CYS A 434 -14.96 -13.38 15.82
N GLY A 435 -13.82 -13.33 16.48
CA GLY A 435 -13.71 -13.45 17.92
C GLY A 435 -13.21 -14.81 18.38
N THR A 436 -13.38 -15.11 19.66
CA THR A 436 -12.97 -16.38 20.29
C THR A 436 -14.13 -17.38 20.35
N GLN A 437 -13.86 -18.63 20.74
CA GLN A 437 -14.90 -19.63 20.98
C GLN A 437 -15.95 -19.18 22.01
N THR A 438 -15.54 -18.41 23.01
CA THR A 438 -16.39 -17.97 24.12
C THR A 438 -16.85 -16.51 24.01
N ALA A 439 -16.45 -15.80 22.97
CA ALA A 439 -16.85 -14.42 22.68
C ALA A 439 -16.75 -14.16 21.16
N ALA A 440 -17.76 -14.61 20.42
CA ALA A 440 -17.81 -14.51 18.97
C ALA A 440 -18.98 -13.66 18.50
N VAL A 441 -18.83 -13.05 17.34
CA VAL A 441 -19.93 -12.38 16.61
C VAL A 441 -20.04 -12.99 15.21
N ALA A 442 -21.28 -13.31 14.80
CA ALA A 442 -21.63 -13.76 13.46
C ALA A 442 -22.58 -12.74 12.82
N PHE A 443 -22.36 -12.39 11.55
CA PHE A 443 -23.10 -11.31 10.90
C PHE A 443 -23.30 -11.51 9.40
N GLY A 444 -24.34 -10.85 8.86
CA GLY A 444 -24.73 -10.93 7.46
C GLY A 444 -25.31 -12.29 7.08
N GLY A 445 -25.01 -12.74 5.89
CA GLY A 445 -25.40 -14.07 5.38
C GLY A 445 -26.57 -14.07 4.43
N LEU A 446 -26.75 -15.20 3.76
CA LEU A 446 -27.83 -15.44 2.83
C LEU A 446 -29.08 -15.91 3.59
N SER A 447 -30.14 -15.18 3.46
CA SER A 447 -31.52 -15.49 3.88
C SER A 447 -32.48 -14.77 2.94
N SER A 448 -33.78 -14.93 3.10
CA SER A 448 -34.76 -14.20 2.29
C SER A 448 -35.66 -13.37 3.22
N PRO A 449 -35.52 -12.01 3.27
CA PRO A 449 -34.55 -11.17 2.56
C PRO A 449 -33.11 -11.36 3.07
N LEU A 450 -32.11 -10.78 2.34
CA LEU A 450 -30.71 -10.84 2.75
C LEU A 450 -30.53 -10.38 4.19
N SER A 451 -29.72 -11.12 4.96
CA SER A 451 -29.53 -10.81 6.37
C SER A 451 -28.58 -9.63 6.57
N ASN A 452 -29.01 -8.69 7.38
CA ASN A 452 -28.15 -7.66 7.97
C ASN A 452 -28.00 -7.85 9.49
N LYS A 453 -28.43 -8.99 10.02
CA LYS A 453 -28.39 -9.30 11.46
C LYS A 453 -26.96 -9.62 11.89
N ALA A 454 -26.66 -9.29 13.13
CA ALA A 454 -25.55 -9.85 13.87
C ALA A 454 -26.08 -10.59 15.11
N VAL A 455 -25.38 -11.65 15.48
CA VAL A 455 -25.67 -12.44 16.69
C VAL A 455 -24.35 -12.67 17.43
N GLU A 456 -24.39 -12.62 18.73
CA GLU A 456 -23.24 -12.70 19.61
C GLU A 456 -23.31 -13.95 20.47
N TYR A 457 -22.18 -14.64 20.61
CA TYR A 457 -22.00 -15.86 21.39
C TYR A 457 -21.22 -15.58 22.67
N ASP A 458 -21.71 -16.00 23.82
CA ASP A 458 -21.09 -15.79 25.12
C ASP A 458 -20.34 -17.03 25.67
N GLY A 459 -20.12 -18.05 24.82
CA GLY A 459 -19.57 -19.35 25.19
C GLY A 459 -20.64 -20.36 25.63
N THR A 460 -21.91 -19.97 25.60
CA THR A 460 -23.04 -20.85 25.94
C THR A 460 -24.26 -20.55 25.07
N ASN A 461 -24.63 -19.29 24.95
CA ASN A 461 -25.84 -18.87 24.25
C ASN A 461 -25.55 -17.79 23.19
N TRP A 462 -26.41 -17.76 22.19
CA TRP A 462 -26.45 -16.70 21.20
C TRP A 462 -27.48 -15.63 21.56
N THR A 463 -27.12 -14.40 21.44
CA THR A 463 -27.99 -13.22 21.61
C THR A 463 -27.97 -12.37 20.36
N VAL A 464 -29.07 -11.64 20.11
CA VAL A 464 -29.15 -10.73 18.95
C VAL A 464 -28.36 -9.46 19.26
N GLY A 465 -27.38 -9.15 18.40
CA GLY A 465 -26.56 -7.94 18.45
C GLY A 465 -27.09 -6.82 17.56
N GLY A 466 -26.26 -5.79 17.34
CA GLY A 466 -26.56 -4.65 16.47
C GLY A 466 -26.73 -5.05 15.01
N THR A 467 -27.64 -4.36 14.32
CA THR A 467 -27.94 -4.65 12.91
C THR A 467 -27.00 -3.90 11.98
N MET A 468 -26.40 -4.58 10.99
CA MET A 468 -25.59 -3.96 9.94
C MET A 468 -26.45 -2.96 9.12
N ASN A 469 -25.83 -1.92 8.60
CA ASN A 469 -26.50 -0.95 7.74
C ASN A 469 -26.93 -1.59 6.42
N THR A 470 -26.11 -2.51 5.88
CA THR A 470 -26.38 -3.16 4.59
C THR A 470 -26.39 -4.69 4.72
N GLY A 471 -27.51 -5.33 4.38
CA GLY A 471 -27.62 -6.79 4.30
C GLY A 471 -26.82 -7.34 3.13
N ARG A 472 -25.93 -8.34 3.38
CA ARG A 472 -25.05 -8.93 2.36
C ARG A 472 -24.53 -10.31 2.77
N TYR A 473 -24.13 -11.10 1.80
CA TYR A 473 -23.56 -12.44 1.99
C TYR A 473 -22.22 -12.56 1.23
N TYR A 474 -21.45 -13.61 1.50
CA TYR A 474 -20.10 -13.76 0.98
C TYR A 474 -19.16 -12.60 1.35
N LEU A 475 -19.44 -11.94 2.45
CA LEU A 475 -18.58 -10.91 3.01
C LEU A 475 -17.43 -11.55 3.78
N ALA A 476 -16.35 -10.81 3.94
CA ALA A 476 -15.24 -11.16 4.83
C ALA A 476 -15.43 -10.50 6.20
N GLY A 477 -14.95 -11.15 7.25
CA GLY A 477 -15.01 -10.63 8.62
C GLY A 477 -13.75 -10.91 9.40
N PHE A 478 -13.33 -9.96 10.24
CA PHE A 478 -12.19 -10.08 11.14
C PHE A 478 -12.36 -9.19 12.37
N GLY A 479 -11.52 -9.40 13.38
CA GLY A 479 -11.58 -8.65 14.64
C GLY A 479 -11.98 -9.53 15.83
N ILE A 480 -12.62 -8.89 16.81
CA ILE A 480 -13.15 -9.54 18.03
C ILE A 480 -14.64 -9.21 18.16
N GLN A 481 -15.36 -9.87 19.07
CA GLN A 481 -16.80 -9.69 19.28
C GLN A 481 -17.21 -8.22 19.44
N THR A 482 -16.42 -7.42 20.16
CA THR A 482 -16.72 -6.00 20.47
C THR A 482 -15.99 -5.00 19.57
N ALA A 483 -15.25 -5.48 18.56
CA ALA A 483 -14.50 -4.65 17.61
C ALA A 483 -14.27 -5.44 16.32
N ALA A 484 -15.32 -5.56 15.50
CA ALA A 484 -15.32 -6.37 14.28
C ALA A 484 -15.40 -5.50 13.02
N VAL A 485 -14.91 -6.03 11.91
CA VAL A 485 -15.01 -5.44 10.57
C VAL A 485 -15.74 -6.40 9.65
N ALA A 486 -16.72 -5.87 8.91
CA ALA A 486 -17.42 -6.52 7.81
C ALA A 486 -17.03 -5.85 6.49
N ALA A 487 -16.44 -6.59 5.55
CA ALA A 487 -15.90 -6.01 4.32
C ALA A 487 -16.38 -6.74 3.06
N GLY A 488 -16.79 -5.99 2.04
CA GLY A 488 -17.24 -6.51 0.75
C GLY A 488 -18.51 -7.35 0.84
N GLY A 489 -18.69 -8.28 -0.10
CA GLY A 489 -19.79 -9.23 -0.17
C GLY A 489 -20.91 -8.80 -1.12
N ASP A 490 -21.61 -9.79 -1.70
CA ASP A 490 -22.78 -9.62 -2.59
C ASP A 490 -22.62 -8.52 -3.65
N SER A 491 -21.50 -8.49 -4.33
CA SER A 491 -21.21 -7.48 -5.35
C SER A 491 -21.06 -6.05 -4.82
N LYS A 492 -20.72 -5.90 -3.56
CA LYS A 492 -20.51 -4.63 -2.86
C LYS A 492 -19.08 -4.50 -2.36
N ASP A 493 -18.67 -3.28 -2.16
CA ASP A 493 -17.41 -2.88 -1.58
C ASP A 493 -17.54 -2.26 -0.18
N ASP A 494 -18.78 -2.15 0.32
CA ASP A 494 -19.08 -1.58 1.64
C ASP A 494 -18.21 -2.18 2.74
N THR A 495 -17.69 -1.31 3.61
CA THR A 495 -17.03 -1.69 4.87
C THR A 495 -17.81 -1.11 6.04
N GLU A 496 -18.06 -1.95 7.04
CA GLU A 496 -18.70 -1.53 8.29
C GLU A 496 -17.90 -2.03 9.50
N GLU A 497 -17.80 -1.19 10.52
CA GLU A 497 -17.18 -1.49 11.81
C GLU A 497 -18.20 -1.66 12.91
N TYR A 498 -17.97 -2.66 13.78
CA TYR A 498 -18.81 -2.97 14.95
C TYR A 498 -18.11 -2.59 16.25
N ASP A 499 -18.78 -1.86 17.12
CA ASP A 499 -18.28 -1.42 18.42
C ASP A 499 -18.76 -2.28 19.60
N GLY A 500 -19.38 -3.44 19.34
CA GLY A 500 -20.04 -4.30 20.33
C GLY A 500 -21.51 -3.96 20.55
N THR A 501 -22.03 -2.94 19.85
CA THR A 501 -23.44 -2.50 20.00
C THR A 501 -24.05 -2.11 18.67
N SER A 502 -23.32 -1.40 17.83
CA SER A 502 -23.79 -0.81 16.57
C SER A 502 -22.76 -0.94 15.46
N TRP A 503 -23.24 -0.91 14.21
CA TRP A 503 -22.42 -0.91 13.02
C TRP A 503 -22.32 0.50 12.42
N THR A 504 -21.13 0.91 12.04
CA THR A 504 -20.83 2.20 11.41
C THR A 504 -20.18 1.97 10.05
N SER A 505 -20.68 2.62 8.99
CA SER A 505 -20.06 2.59 7.66
C SER A 505 -18.78 3.42 7.67
N VAL A 506 -17.71 2.87 7.10
CA VAL A 506 -16.39 3.49 6.95
C VAL A 506 -15.94 3.42 5.49
N ASN A 507 -14.67 3.72 5.20
CA ASN A 507 -14.17 3.71 3.82
C ASN A 507 -14.21 2.31 3.20
N ASP A 508 -14.73 2.23 1.98
CA ASP A 508 -15.02 1.00 1.28
C ASP A 508 -13.76 0.29 0.77
N VAL A 509 -13.89 -1.02 0.55
CA VAL A 509 -12.83 -1.84 -0.05
C VAL A 509 -12.49 -1.33 -1.45
N THR A 510 -11.23 -0.97 -1.69
CA THR A 510 -10.78 -0.33 -2.95
C THR A 510 -10.74 -1.27 -4.17
N SER A 511 -11.02 -2.56 -3.99
CA SER A 511 -10.89 -3.58 -5.04
C SER A 511 -12.09 -3.71 -5.99
N GLY A 512 -13.20 -3.04 -5.70
CA GLY A 512 -14.44 -3.05 -6.48
C GLY A 512 -15.24 -4.36 -6.42
N ASN A 513 -16.38 -4.34 -5.74
CA ASN A 513 -17.43 -5.38 -5.75
C ASN A 513 -16.92 -6.80 -5.46
N THR A 514 -16.19 -7.01 -4.37
CA THR A 514 -15.53 -8.28 -4.07
C THR A 514 -16.42 -9.16 -3.18
N GLN A 515 -16.65 -10.41 -3.58
CA GLN A 515 -17.39 -11.41 -2.80
C GLN A 515 -16.55 -12.67 -2.56
N GLY A 516 -16.76 -13.33 -1.42
CA GLY A 516 -16.12 -14.60 -1.08
C GLY A 516 -14.61 -14.50 -0.88
N ALA A 517 -14.12 -13.35 -0.47
CA ALA A 517 -12.77 -13.16 0.04
C ALA A 517 -12.64 -13.72 1.47
N ALA A 518 -11.41 -13.95 1.91
CA ALA A 518 -11.11 -14.20 3.31
C ALA A 518 -10.44 -12.96 3.94
N ALA A 519 -10.44 -12.91 5.26
CA ALA A 519 -9.78 -11.85 6.00
C ALA A 519 -9.23 -12.36 7.34
N SER A 520 -8.28 -11.62 7.90
CA SER A 520 -7.69 -11.87 9.22
C SER A 520 -7.23 -10.56 9.85
N GLY A 521 -6.95 -10.56 11.14
CA GLY A 521 -6.45 -9.40 11.88
C GLY A 521 -7.43 -8.82 12.90
N ILE A 522 -7.20 -7.56 13.26
CA ILE A 522 -8.00 -6.81 14.23
C ILE A 522 -8.53 -5.52 13.58
N LEU A 523 -9.48 -4.83 14.24
CA LEU A 523 -10.15 -3.63 13.73
C LEU A 523 -9.18 -2.57 13.17
N THR A 524 -8.05 -2.34 13.81
CA THR A 524 -7.05 -1.34 13.39
C THR A 524 -5.90 -1.89 12.54
N ALA A 525 -5.92 -3.19 12.23
CA ALA A 525 -4.86 -3.86 11.47
C ALA A 525 -5.38 -5.16 10.83
N GLY A 526 -6.06 -5.01 9.70
CA GLY A 526 -6.70 -6.11 8.97
C GLY A 526 -5.98 -6.48 7.68
N LEU A 527 -6.16 -7.72 7.24
CA LEU A 527 -5.74 -8.25 5.94
C LEU A 527 -6.95 -8.86 5.25
N PHE A 528 -7.23 -8.44 4.01
CA PHE A 528 -8.31 -8.95 3.16
C PHE A 528 -7.71 -9.51 1.88
N PHE A 529 -8.08 -10.71 1.46
CA PHE A 529 -7.42 -11.36 0.33
C PHE A 529 -8.33 -12.30 -0.48
N GLY A 530 -8.05 -12.38 -1.77
CA GLY A 530 -8.80 -13.21 -2.72
C GLY A 530 -10.18 -12.64 -3.05
N GLY A 531 -11.12 -13.55 -3.34
CA GLY A 531 -12.48 -13.21 -3.72
C GLY A 531 -12.73 -13.24 -5.23
N ALA A 532 -13.91 -12.82 -5.64
CA ALA A 532 -14.29 -12.66 -7.03
C ALA A 532 -14.94 -11.30 -7.25
N ARG A 533 -14.63 -10.67 -8.38
CA ARG A 533 -15.26 -9.42 -8.82
C ARG A 533 -16.45 -9.73 -9.72
N THR A 534 -17.57 -9.06 -9.50
CA THR A 534 -18.77 -9.26 -10.32
C THR A 534 -18.75 -8.50 -11.63
N SER A 535 -17.99 -7.41 -11.71
CA SER A 535 -17.83 -6.58 -12.92
C SER A 535 -16.94 -7.25 -13.97
N VAL A 536 -16.08 -8.20 -13.56
CA VAL A 536 -15.29 -9.07 -14.43
C VAL A 536 -15.41 -10.47 -13.81
N PRO A 537 -16.08 -11.46 -14.42
CA PRO A 537 -16.30 -12.76 -13.81
C PRO A 537 -14.98 -13.54 -13.73
N ALA A 538 -14.12 -13.16 -12.82
CA ALA A 538 -12.84 -13.80 -12.55
C ALA A 538 -12.52 -13.73 -11.06
N ASN A 539 -12.01 -14.85 -10.53
CA ASN A 539 -11.39 -14.86 -9.22
C ASN A 539 -10.22 -13.87 -9.20
N THR A 540 -9.97 -13.29 -8.04
CA THR A 540 -8.87 -12.35 -7.84
C THR A 540 -7.85 -12.89 -6.84
N ASN A 541 -6.63 -12.45 -6.97
CA ASN A 541 -5.52 -12.72 -6.06
C ASN A 541 -5.10 -11.48 -5.24
N ILE A 542 -5.92 -10.44 -5.25
CA ILE A 542 -5.64 -9.20 -4.52
C ILE A 542 -5.42 -9.45 -3.04
N THR A 543 -4.62 -8.58 -2.43
CA THR A 543 -4.49 -8.49 -0.99
C THR A 543 -4.51 -7.02 -0.59
N LEU A 544 -5.28 -6.69 0.42
CA LEU A 544 -5.43 -5.35 0.95
C LEU A 544 -5.16 -5.35 2.45
N ASN A 545 -4.46 -4.32 2.91
CA ASN A 545 -4.32 -3.99 4.32
C ASN A 545 -5.39 -2.97 4.73
N TYR A 546 -5.93 -3.12 5.92
CA TYR A 546 -6.81 -2.16 6.60
C TYR A 546 -6.08 -1.58 7.81
N ASP A 547 -6.05 -0.26 7.96
CA ASP A 547 -5.36 0.43 9.05
C ASP A 547 -6.29 0.97 10.16
N GLY A 548 -7.57 0.61 10.11
CA GLY A 548 -8.62 1.14 10.98
C GLY A 548 -9.36 2.33 10.37
N THR A 549 -9.02 2.73 9.15
CA THR A 549 -9.68 3.84 8.45
C THR A 549 -9.70 3.61 6.94
N ASN A 550 -8.57 3.19 6.36
CA ASN A 550 -8.38 3.08 4.93
C ASN A 550 -7.91 1.69 4.51
N TRP A 551 -8.21 1.34 3.26
CA TRP A 551 -7.70 0.15 2.60
C TRP A 551 -6.54 0.50 1.69
N SER A 552 -5.47 -0.27 1.74
CA SER A 552 -4.30 -0.13 0.87
C SER A 552 -3.88 -1.46 0.25
N THR A 553 -3.36 -1.43 -0.97
CA THR A 553 -2.90 -2.64 -1.66
C THR A 553 -1.56 -3.11 -1.11
N THR A 554 -1.39 -4.45 -1.01
CA THR A 554 -0.10 -5.07 -0.66
C THR A 554 0.19 -6.23 -1.62
N ALA A 555 1.19 -7.06 -1.32
CA ALA A 555 1.61 -8.17 -2.20
C ALA A 555 0.44 -9.11 -2.50
N ALA A 556 0.17 -9.37 -3.76
CA ALA A 556 -0.91 -10.26 -4.21
C ALA A 556 -0.54 -11.73 -4.00
N MET A 557 -1.54 -12.59 -3.75
CA MET A 557 -1.38 -14.04 -3.74
C MET A 557 -0.89 -14.53 -5.12
N SER A 558 -0.23 -15.68 -5.16
CA SER A 558 0.15 -16.32 -6.42
C SER A 558 -1.05 -16.88 -7.20
N THR A 559 -2.09 -17.31 -6.50
CA THR A 559 -3.26 -17.96 -7.09
C THR A 559 -4.55 -17.20 -6.81
N ALA A 560 -5.24 -16.78 -7.86
CA ALA A 560 -6.57 -16.19 -7.77
C ALA A 560 -7.61 -17.21 -7.29
N ARG A 561 -8.36 -16.89 -6.23
CA ARG A 561 -9.31 -17.81 -5.60
C ARG A 561 -10.46 -17.10 -4.89
N VAL A 562 -11.62 -17.76 -4.81
CA VAL A 562 -12.83 -17.29 -4.13
C VAL A 562 -13.35 -18.34 -3.16
N ALA A 563 -14.09 -17.93 -2.14
CA ALA A 563 -14.68 -18.82 -1.12
C ALA A 563 -13.63 -19.71 -0.44
N LEU A 564 -12.52 -19.10 -0.08
CA LEU A 564 -11.37 -19.66 0.61
C LEU A 564 -11.49 -19.50 2.13
N GLY A 565 -10.69 -20.24 2.88
CA GLY A 565 -10.47 -20.03 4.30
C GLY A 565 -9.31 -19.06 4.56
N GLY A 566 -9.34 -18.38 5.71
CA GLY A 566 -8.29 -17.46 6.13
C GLY A 566 -8.08 -17.48 7.63
N ALA A 567 -6.83 -17.23 8.05
CA ALA A 567 -6.42 -17.10 9.46
C ALA A 567 -5.21 -16.14 9.57
N GLY A 568 -4.78 -15.83 10.78
CA GLY A 568 -3.58 -15.04 11.04
C GLY A 568 -3.83 -13.59 11.39
N THR A 569 -2.84 -12.75 11.08
CA THR A 569 -2.83 -11.31 11.33
C THR A 569 -2.62 -10.53 10.03
N ASN A 570 -2.62 -9.20 10.09
CA ASN A 570 -2.27 -8.35 8.94
C ASN A 570 -0.81 -8.48 8.48
N THR A 571 0.10 -9.03 9.30
CA THR A 571 1.51 -9.26 8.96
C THR A 571 1.90 -10.73 8.80
N ALA A 572 1.00 -11.65 9.19
CA ALA A 572 1.19 -13.08 9.09
C ALA A 572 -0.18 -13.73 8.78
N GLY A 573 -0.61 -13.69 7.52
CA GLY A 573 -1.90 -14.20 7.06
C GLY A 573 -1.78 -15.56 6.39
N LEU A 574 -2.83 -16.37 6.47
CA LEU A 574 -2.92 -17.68 5.84
C LEU A 574 -4.15 -17.74 4.94
N ALA A 575 -3.95 -18.14 3.68
CA ALA A 575 -5.01 -18.41 2.70
C ALA A 575 -5.00 -19.88 2.32
N PHE A 576 -6.14 -20.58 2.41
CA PHE A 576 -6.18 -22.00 2.10
C PHE A 576 -7.49 -22.43 1.41
N GLY A 577 -7.38 -23.44 0.55
CA GLY A 577 -8.50 -23.93 -0.23
C GLY A 577 -9.05 -22.89 -1.21
N GLY A 578 -10.34 -22.98 -1.50
CA GLY A 578 -11.06 -22.05 -2.36
C GLY A 578 -11.40 -22.58 -3.73
N ASP A 579 -12.24 -21.81 -4.44
CA ASP A 579 -12.64 -22.08 -5.82
C ASP A 579 -11.65 -21.42 -6.79
N GLY A 580 -11.00 -22.23 -7.60
CA GLY A 580 -10.15 -21.89 -8.72
C GLY A 580 -10.27 -22.96 -9.79
N PRO A 581 -9.78 -22.80 -11.02
CA PRO A 581 -9.71 -23.88 -11.98
C PRO A 581 -8.33 -24.59 -11.92
N PRO A 582 -8.23 -25.80 -11.30
CA PRO A 582 -9.23 -26.60 -10.58
C PRO A 582 -9.48 -26.11 -9.14
N LYS A 583 -10.47 -26.71 -8.43
CA LYS A 583 -10.69 -26.46 -6.99
C LYS A 583 -9.41 -26.71 -6.20
N LEU A 584 -9.14 -25.87 -5.21
CA LEU A 584 -7.82 -25.79 -4.61
C LEU A 584 -7.71 -26.55 -3.28
N ALA A 585 -6.58 -27.24 -3.12
CA ALA A 585 -6.05 -27.65 -1.83
C ALA A 585 -4.91 -26.71 -1.36
N ALA A 586 -4.48 -25.83 -2.25
CA ALA A 586 -3.29 -24.98 -2.05
C ALA A 586 -3.46 -24.05 -0.86
N THR A 587 -2.37 -23.92 -0.11
CA THR A 587 -2.20 -22.93 0.98
C THR A 587 -1.14 -21.92 0.57
N GLU A 588 -1.36 -20.67 0.92
CA GLU A 588 -0.37 -19.59 0.79
C GLU A 588 -0.25 -18.84 2.12
N GLU A 589 0.98 -18.49 2.47
CA GLU A 589 1.37 -17.79 3.70
C GLU A 589 1.82 -16.38 3.38
N PHE A 590 1.21 -15.38 4.02
CA PHE A 590 1.59 -13.98 3.90
C PHE A 590 2.59 -13.61 4.97
N THR A 591 3.69 -13.01 4.56
CA THR A 591 4.62 -12.32 5.45
C THR A 591 4.55 -10.82 5.12
N GLY A 592 4.20 -10.00 6.09
CA GLY A 592 4.18 -8.55 5.97
C GLY A 592 5.58 -7.97 5.74
N ALA A 593 5.62 -6.73 5.28
CA ALA A 593 6.90 -6.04 5.13
C ALA A 593 7.62 -5.92 6.48
N THR A 594 8.92 -6.15 6.47
CA THR A 594 9.77 -6.03 7.66
C THR A 594 10.90 -5.05 7.43
N SER A 595 11.39 -4.43 8.51
CA SER A 595 12.55 -3.55 8.51
C SER A 595 13.56 -4.04 9.54
N ALA A 596 14.82 -4.21 9.12
CA ALA A 596 15.92 -4.63 9.97
C ALA A 596 17.17 -3.81 9.69
N LEU A 597 18.06 -3.63 10.67
CA LEU A 597 19.33 -2.93 10.48
C LEU A 597 20.22 -3.67 9.48
N ASN A 598 20.85 -2.92 8.59
CA ASN A 598 21.77 -3.43 7.56
C ASN A 598 23.18 -3.70 8.15
N ILE A 599 23.26 -4.67 9.04
CA ILE A 599 24.51 -5.06 9.69
C ILE A 599 25.28 -6.01 8.77
N LYS A 600 26.51 -5.65 8.43
CA LYS A 600 27.40 -6.47 7.58
C LYS A 600 28.55 -7.05 8.39
N THR A 601 28.91 -8.28 8.09
CA THR A 601 30.14 -8.90 8.58
C THR A 601 31.31 -8.46 7.72
N ILE A 602 32.34 -7.90 8.34
CA ILE A 602 33.56 -7.54 7.64
C ILE A 602 34.38 -8.81 7.43
N THR A 603 34.48 -9.25 6.17
CA THR A 603 35.30 -10.38 5.77
C THR A 603 36.67 -9.87 5.33
N THR A 604 37.75 -10.48 5.83
CA THR A 604 39.10 -10.28 5.30
C THR A 604 39.26 -11.15 4.06
N SER A 605 39.43 -10.53 2.90
CA SER A 605 39.86 -11.22 1.67
C SER A 605 41.38 -11.49 1.71
#